data_5529144e076b5d80828415c8cd9fa0ff
#
_entry.id   5529144e076b5d80828415c8cd9fa0ff
#
_cell.length_a   1.000
_cell.length_b   1.000
_cell.length_c   1.000
_cell.angle_alpha   90.00
_cell.angle_beta   90.00
_cell.angle_gamma   90.00
#
_symmetry.space_group_name_H-M   'P 1'
#
loop_
_entity.id
_entity.type
_entity.pdbx_description
1 polymer ?
#
loop_
_entity_poly.entity_id
_entity_poly.type
_entity_poly.pdbx_seq_one_letter_code
_entity_poly.pdbx_strand_id
1 'polypeptide(L)'
;MTARVLVVDDIPANLRLLEAKLRAEYFEVALAASGPEALALTSAWAPDVVLLDVMMPGMDGYEVCRRLKSQQATAHIPVVMVTALTEQSERVRGL
;
A
#
# COMPACT_ATOMS: atom_id res chain seq x y z
N MET A 1 -16.92 -12.85 -6.70
CA MET A 1 -15.73 -12.25 -7.27
C MET A 1 -14.85 -11.74 -6.16
N THR A 2 -13.55 -12.00 -6.25
CA THR A 2 -12.62 -11.69 -5.17
C THR A 2 -11.95 -10.36 -5.42
N ALA A 3 -11.96 -9.48 -4.43
CA ALA A 3 -11.30 -8.19 -4.55
C ALA A 3 -9.79 -8.36 -4.42
N ARG A 4 -9.05 -7.56 -5.18
CA ARG A 4 -7.60 -7.54 -5.17
C ARG A 4 -7.11 -6.35 -4.38
N VAL A 5 -6.26 -6.62 -3.39
CA VAL A 5 -5.69 -5.58 -2.52
C VAL A 5 -4.19 -5.58 -2.70
N LEU A 6 -3.63 -4.44 -3.06
CA LEU A 6 -2.18 -4.26 -3.09
C LEU A 6 -1.76 -3.61 -1.78
N VAL A 7 -0.85 -4.24 -1.06
CA VAL A 7 -0.33 -3.70 0.20
C VAL A 7 1.09 -3.20 -0.05
N VAL A 8 1.35 -1.95 0.30
CA VAL A 8 2.64 -1.32 0.07
C VAL A 8 3.22 -0.86 1.40
N ASP A 9 4.36 -1.41 1.77
CA ASP A 9 5.04 -1.07 3.02
C ASP A 9 6.47 -1.55 2.89
N ASP A 10 7.43 -0.78 3.38
CA ASP A 10 8.84 -1.16 3.29
C ASP A 10 9.28 -2.09 4.42
N ILE A 11 8.42 -2.34 5.38
CA ILE A 11 8.73 -3.23 6.51
C ILE A 11 8.11 -4.60 6.26
N PRO A 12 8.94 -5.65 6.06
CA PRO A 12 8.42 -6.97 5.72
C PRO A 12 7.43 -7.53 6.74
N ALA A 13 7.64 -7.27 8.02
CA ALA A 13 6.73 -7.75 9.05
C ALA A 13 5.34 -7.16 8.91
N ASN A 14 5.24 -5.88 8.53
CA ASN A 14 3.95 -5.25 8.29
C ASN A 14 3.25 -5.86 7.08
N LEU A 15 4.01 -6.10 6.02
CA LEU A 15 3.45 -6.73 4.83
C LEU A 15 2.85 -8.09 5.15
N ARG A 16 3.60 -8.91 5.89
CA ARG A 16 3.13 -10.25 6.24
C ARG A 16 1.90 -10.22 7.13
N LEU A 17 1.87 -9.27 8.07
CA LEU A 17 0.73 -9.14 8.97
C LEU A 17 -0.54 -8.77 8.21
N LEU A 18 -0.44 -7.76 7.35
CA LEU A 18 -1.59 -7.33 6.57
C LEU A 18 -2.02 -8.39 5.57
N GLU A 19 -1.05 -9.06 4.95
CA GLU A 19 -1.36 -10.15 4.03
C GLU A 19 -2.17 -11.24 4.72
N ALA A 20 -1.73 -11.65 5.91
CA ALA A 20 -2.42 -12.70 6.64
C ALA A 20 -3.85 -12.29 7.00
N LYS A 21 -4.02 -11.06 7.47
CA LYS A 21 -5.35 -10.57 7.84
C LYS A 21 -6.27 -10.46 6.65
N LEU A 22 -5.77 -9.96 5.53
CA LEU A 22 -6.60 -9.78 4.34
C LEU A 22 -6.94 -11.11 3.70
N ARG A 23 -6.00 -12.05 3.65
CA ARG A 23 -6.28 -13.37 3.09
C ARG A 23 -7.29 -14.11 3.94
N ALA A 24 -7.29 -13.90 5.26
CA ALA A 24 -8.29 -14.49 6.15
C ALA A 24 -9.69 -13.99 5.81
N GLU A 25 -9.81 -12.82 5.18
CA GLU A 25 -11.07 -12.26 4.74
C GLU A 25 -11.33 -12.55 3.26
N TYR A 26 -10.56 -13.46 2.68
CA TYR A 26 -10.73 -13.95 1.32
C TYR A 26 -10.41 -12.94 0.22
N PHE A 27 -9.57 -11.97 0.51
CA PHE A 27 -9.05 -11.07 -0.52
C PHE A 27 -7.86 -11.71 -1.23
N GLU A 28 -7.68 -11.34 -2.50
CA GLU A 28 -6.43 -11.62 -3.19
C GLU A 28 -5.46 -10.50 -2.84
N VAL A 29 -4.24 -10.84 -2.46
CA VAL A 29 -3.29 -9.86 -1.95
C VAL A 29 -1.99 -9.93 -2.73
N ALA A 30 -1.48 -8.77 -3.16
CA ALA A 30 -0.13 -8.63 -3.67
C ALA A 30 0.60 -7.67 -2.75
N LEU A 31 1.92 -7.82 -2.66
CA LEU A 31 2.75 -7.03 -1.76
C LEU A 31 3.79 -6.26 -2.57
N ALA A 32 4.03 -5.03 -2.17
CA ALA A 32 5.10 -4.21 -2.73
C ALA A 32 5.89 -3.61 -1.58
N ALA A 33 7.20 -3.64 -1.68
CA ALA A 33 8.08 -3.18 -0.61
C ALA A 33 8.64 -1.78 -0.87
N SER A 34 8.26 -1.15 -1.96
CA SER A 34 8.76 0.17 -2.31
C SER A 34 7.78 0.89 -3.23
N GLY A 35 7.97 2.19 -3.40
CA GLY A 35 7.15 2.99 -4.30
C GLY A 35 7.22 2.52 -5.75
N PRO A 36 8.42 2.37 -6.31
CA PRO A 36 8.53 1.91 -7.70
C PRO A 36 7.89 0.55 -7.93
N GLU A 37 8.05 -0.38 -6.99
CA GLU A 37 7.43 -1.70 -7.09
C GLU A 37 5.92 -1.57 -7.06
N ALA A 38 5.40 -0.69 -6.19
CA ALA A 38 3.96 -0.46 -6.10
C ALA A 38 3.40 0.08 -7.41
N LEU A 39 4.10 1.01 -8.05
CA LEU A 39 3.66 1.57 -9.31
C LEU A 39 3.62 0.50 -10.40
N ALA A 40 4.66 -0.33 -10.47
CA ALA A 40 4.72 -1.40 -11.46
C ALA A 40 3.60 -2.41 -11.25
N LEU A 41 3.37 -2.82 -10.01
CA LEU A 41 2.33 -3.80 -9.70
C LEU A 41 0.93 -3.26 -9.94
N THR A 42 0.71 -1.99 -9.63
CA THR A 42 -0.60 -1.39 -9.86
C THR A 42 -0.97 -1.42 -11.33
N SER A 43 0.00 -1.12 -12.20
CA SER A 43 -0.24 -1.16 -13.65
C SER A 43 -0.42 -2.58 -14.16
N ALA A 44 0.38 -3.53 -13.65
CA ALA A 44 0.38 -4.89 -14.18
C ALA A 44 -0.77 -5.74 -13.63
N TRP A 45 -1.13 -5.52 -12.38
CA TRP A 45 -2.08 -6.41 -11.68
C TRP A 45 -3.48 -5.82 -11.54
N ALA A 46 -3.61 -4.51 -11.67
CA ALA A 46 -4.88 -3.80 -11.58
C ALA A 46 -5.64 -4.13 -10.30
N PRO A 47 -5.12 -3.73 -9.13
CA PRO A 47 -5.82 -3.99 -7.87
C PRO A 47 -7.11 -3.16 -7.78
N ASP A 48 -8.01 -3.61 -6.92
CA ASP A 48 -9.24 -2.88 -6.63
C ASP A 48 -9.00 -1.78 -5.62
N VAL A 49 -7.99 -1.94 -4.77
CA VAL A 49 -7.63 -0.92 -3.78
C VAL A 49 -6.15 -1.08 -3.44
N VAL A 50 -5.50 0.04 -3.11
CA VAL A 50 -4.11 0.07 -2.68
C VAL A 50 -4.06 0.55 -1.25
N LEU A 51 -3.48 -0.26 -0.36
CA LEU A 51 -3.19 0.14 1.02
C LEU A 51 -1.73 0.57 1.05
N LEU A 52 -1.48 1.82 1.34
CA LEU A 52 -0.20 2.45 1.09
C LEU A 52 0.36 3.08 2.35
N ASP A 53 1.54 2.62 2.75
CA ASP A 53 2.25 3.20 3.88
C ASP A 53 2.75 4.58 3.50
N VAL A 54 2.58 5.53 4.40
CA VAL A 54 3.01 6.91 4.18
C VAL A 54 4.51 7.04 4.26
N MET A 55 5.12 6.38 5.25
CA MET A 55 6.54 6.55 5.57
C MET A 55 7.39 5.46 4.93
N MET A 56 7.94 5.76 3.76
CA MET A 56 8.86 4.85 3.09
C MET A 56 10.08 5.63 2.62
N PRO A 57 11.28 5.03 2.68
CA PRO A 57 12.47 5.72 2.18
C PRO A 57 12.42 5.90 0.67
N GLY A 58 12.99 6.98 0.21
CA GLY A 58 13.02 7.30 -1.22
C GLY A 58 11.71 7.89 -1.68
N MET A 59 10.83 7.05 -2.19
CA MET A 59 9.51 7.50 -2.65
C MET A 59 8.49 7.19 -1.57
N ASP A 60 8.00 8.21 -0.88
CA ASP A 60 7.03 8.01 0.19
C ASP A 60 5.62 7.76 -0.36
N GLY A 61 4.68 7.50 0.55
CA GLY A 61 3.31 7.17 0.16
C GLY A 61 2.61 8.29 -0.57
N TYR A 62 2.88 9.54 -0.22
CA TYR A 62 2.26 10.66 -0.90
C TYR A 62 2.70 10.75 -2.35
N GLU A 63 3.99 10.50 -2.59
CA GLU A 63 4.51 10.51 -3.95
C GLU A 63 3.91 9.39 -4.78
N VAL A 64 3.80 8.18 -4.21
CA VAL A 64 3.19 7.06 -4.90
C VAL A 64 1.75 7.38 -5.26
N CYS A 65 1.00 7.92 -4.30
CA CYS A 65 -0.39 8.28 -4.53
C CYS A 65 -0.51 9.31 -5.64
N ARG A 66 0.34 10.34 -5.62
CA ARG A 66 0.30 11.37 -6.63
C ARG A 66 0.57 10.80 -8.02
N ARG A 67 1.55 9.90 -8.13
CA ARG A 67 1.87 9.28 -9.41
C ARG A 67 0.75 8.39 -9.92
N LEU A 68 0.12 7.63 -9.03
CA LEU A 68 -1.02 6.79 -9.41
C LEU A 68 -2.18 7.64 -9.92
N LYS A 69 -2.45 8.74 -9.22
CA LYS A 69 -3.57 9.60 -9.59
C LYS A 69 -3.31 10.43 -10.84
N SER A 70 -2.04 10.59 -11.22
CA SER A 70 -1.69 11.34 -12.42
C SER A 70 -1.76 10.51 -13.70
N GLN A 71 -1.91 9.20 -13.60
CA GLN A 71 -1.98 8.31 -14.76
C GLN A 71 -3.40 7.85 -14.97
N GLN A 72 -3.87 7.99 -16.20
CA GLN A 72 -5.24 7.65 -16.53
C GLN A 72 -5.57 6.19 -16.21
N ALA A 73 -4.62 5.30 -16.43
CA ALA A 73 -4.83 3.87 -16.21
C ALA A 73 -5.05 3.52 -14.74
N THR A 74 -4.53 4.32 -13.81
CA THR A 74 -4.58 4.00 -12.38
C THR A 74 -5.32 5.03 -11.55
N ALA A 75 -5.70 6.17 -12.15
CA ALA A 75 -6.31 7.26 -11.39
C ALA A 75 -7.61 6.87 -10.70
N HIS A 76 -8.33 5.90 -11.23
CA HIS A 76 -9.61 5.46 -10.68
C HIS A 76 -9.45 4.52 -9.48
N ILE A 77 -8.25 4.01 -9.23
CA ILE A 77 -8.04 3.01 -8.17
C ILE A 77 -7.99 3.73 -6.82
N PRO A 78 -8.85 3.35 -5.87
CA PRO A 78 -8.81 3.95 -4.53
C PRO A 78 -7.48 3.66 -3.84
N VAL A 79 -6.91 4.69 -3.21
CA VAL A 79 -5.69 4.57 -2.44
C VAL A 79 -6.00 4.95 -1.00
N VAL A 80 -5.74 4.02 -0.08
CA VAL A 80 -5.95 4.25 1.33
C VAL A 80 -4.58 4.42 1.98
N MET A 81 -4.33 5.59 2.55
CA MET A 81 -3.08 5.84 3.27
C MET A 81 -3.18 5.18 4.63
N VAL A 82 -2.20 4.34 4.94
CA VAL A 82 -2.17 3.61 6.19
C VAL A 82 -0.94 4.06 6.95
N THR A 83 -1.12 4.52 8.18
CA THR A 83 0.02 4.80 9.03
C THR A 83 0.53 3.47 9.57
N ALA A 84 1.84 3.26 9.44
CA ALA A 84 2.44 2.03 9.96
C ALA A 84 2.26 1.97 11.46
N LEU A 85 2.20 0.77 12.00
CA LEU A 85 2.06 0.59 13.44
C LEU A 85 3.18 1.28 14.20
N THR A 86 4.41 1.18 13.68
CA THR A 86 5.54 1.85 14.30
C THR A 86 5.41 3.36 14.24
N GLU A 87 4.95 3.88 13.13
CA GLU A 87 4.72 5.31 12.97
C GLU A 87 3.70 5.80 13.96
N GLN A 88 2.63 5.07 14.12
CA GLN A 88 1.60 5.41 15.07
C GLN A 88 2.15 5.45 16.49
N SER A 89 2.97 4.49 16.84
CA SER A 89 3.63 4.46 18.15
C SER A 89 4.52 5.66 18.34
N GLU A 90 5.29 6.02 17.33
CA GLU A 90 6.17 7.17 17.41
C GLU A 90 5.39 8.46 17.57
N ARG A 91 4.27 8.57 16.89
CA ARG A 91 3.44 9.76 17.01
C ARG A 91 2.93 9.92 18.43
N VAL A 92 2.49 8.82 19.02
CA VAL A 92 2.03 8.86 20.40
C VAL A 92 3.14 9.30 21.33
N ARG A 93 4.35 8.79 21.13
CA ARG A 93 5.50 9.16 21.95
C ARG A 93 5.91 10.61 21.72
N GLY A 94 5.71 11.11 20.52
CA GLY A 94 6.08 12.47 20.20
C GLY A 94 5.17 13.52 20.80
N LEU A 95 4.05 13.10 21.25
CA LEU A 95 3.11 13.99 21.89
C LEU A 95 3.43 14.15 23.37
#